data_e8b2967df4348f67392a4543464f3d59
#
_entry.id   e8b2967df4348f67392a4543464f3d59
#
_cell.length_a   1.000
_cell.length_b   1.000
_cell.length_c   1.000
_cell.angle_alpha   90.00
_cell.angle_beta   90.00
_cell.angle_gamma   90.00
#
_symmetry.space_group_name_H-M   'P 1'
#
loop_
_entity.id
_entity.type
_entity.pdbx_description
1 polymer ?
#
loop_
_entity_poly.entity_id
_entity_poly.type
_entity_poly.pdbx_seq_one_letter_code
_entity_poly.pdbx_strand_id
1 'polypeptide(L)'
;MNYSHEPVLLKETLNNLIYDKSGSYLDCTFGLGGHSKKILENLNSDGSLYSIDKDKEVKHYANLIKDERFNFQTSTFSNISSLFSKNTMNGVLFDLGVSSLQLDKPERGFSFMREGELDMRFDNSSGMSAKEWINSASEKELADVFYFLGEERKSRQFAKKIIQ
;
A
#
# COMPACT_ATOMS: atom_id res chain seq x y z
N MET A 1 -19.64 -0.24 -5.84
CA MET A 1 -19.25 1.19 -5.97
C MET A 1 -18.18 1.27 -7.04
N ASN A 2 -18.37 2.14 -8.05
CA ASN A 2 -17.31 2.38 -9.05
C ASN A 2 -16.28 3.33 -8.44
N TYR A 3 -15.17 2.79 -7.95
CA TYR A 3 -14.02 3.59 -7.58
C TYR A 3 -13.31 4.06 -8.86
N SER A 4 -13.74 5.20 -9.41
CA SER A 4 -13.05 5.86 -10.52
C SER A 4 -11.99 6.83 -9.97
N HIS A 5 -11.11 6.35 -9.09
CA HIS A 5 -10.00 7.16 -8.61
C HIS A 5 -8.86 7.08 -9.62
N GLU A 6 -8.49 8.22 -10.16
CA GLU A 6 -7.29 8.31 -11.00
C GLU A 6 -6.06 8.15 -10.09
N PRO A 7 -5.13 7.24 -10.42
CA PRO A 7 -3.91 7.06 -9.63
C PRO A 7 -3.07 8.34 -9.59
N VAL A 8 -2.41 8.57 -8.46
CA VAL A 8 -1.55 9.74 -8.26
C VAL A 8 -0.39 9.71 -9.26
N LEU A 9 -0.10 10.87 -9.89
CA LEU A 9 1.01 11.05 -10.84
C LEU A 9 1.05 9.97 -11.94
N LEU A 10 -0.12 9.50 -12.41
CA LEU A 10 -0.22 8.38 -13.34
C LEU A 10 0.64 8.55 -14.60
N LYS A 11 0.57 9.72 -15.22
CA LYS A 11 1.31 10.01 -16.47
C LYS A 11 2.82 9.99 -16.24
N GLU A 12 3.27 10.61 -15.17
CA GLU A 12 4.67 10.67 -14.76
C GLU A 12 5.20 9.27 -14.43
N THR A 13 4.40 8.47 -13.71
CA THR A 13 4.70 7.08 -13.38
C THR A 13 4.91 6.26 -14.64
N LEU A 14 3.96 6.27 -15.57
CA LEU A 14 4.08 5.49 -16.80
C LEU A 14 5.29 5.90 -17.65
N ASN A 15 5.52 7.20 -17.80
CA ASN A 15 6.62 7.72 -18.61
C ASN A 15 8.01 7.38 -18.03
N ASN A 16 8.14 7.30 -16.72
CA ASN A 16 9.41 7.00 -16.06
C ASN A 16 9.60 5.50 -15.77
N LEU A 17 8.53 4.75 -15.69
CA LEU A 17 8.58 3.32 -15.39
C LEU A 17 8.78 2.50 -16.66
N ILE A 18 7.99 2.77 -17.73
CA ILE A 18 7.90 1.90 -18.91
C ILE A 18 8.83 2.45 -20.02
N TYR A 19 10.03 1.90 -20.11
CA TYR A 19 10.96 2.19 -21.21
C TYR A 19 11.03 1.03 -22.25
N ASP A 20 10.61 -0.17 -21.88
CA ASP A 20 10.48 -1.33 -22.76
C ASP A 20 9.09 -1.94 -22.62
N LYS A 21 8.27 -1.81 -23.65
CA LYS A 21 6.89 -2.33 -23.63
C LYS A 21 6.78 -3.86 -23.61
N SER A 22 7.86 -4.57 -23.93
CA SER A 22 7.97 -6.03 -23.84
C SER A 22 8.64 -6.49 -22.54
N GLY A 23 8.98 -5.56 -21.65
CA GLY A 23 9.65 -5.82 -20.38
C GLY A 23 8.73 -6.38 -19.29
N SER A 24 9.35 -6.77 -18.19
CA SER A 24 8.67 -7.26 -16.98
C SER A 24 8.67 -6.17 -15.90
N TYR A 25 7.51 -5.90 -15.33
CA TYR A 25 7.32 -4.83 -14.34
C TYR A 25 6.73 -5.38 -13.05
N LEU A 26 7.01 -4.69 -11.95
CA LEU A 26 6.49 -5.05 -10.62
C LEU A 26 5.82 -3.82 -9.99
N ASP A 27 4.54 -3.94 -9.64
CA ASP A 27 3.81 -3.00 -8.79
C ASP A 27 3.75 -3.55 -7.37
N CYS A 28 4.45 -2.91 -6.43
CA CYS A 28 4.58 -3.35 -5.04
C CYS A 28 3.44 -2.89 -4.12
N THR A 29 2.50 -2.12 -4.67
CA THR A 29 1.43 -1.41 -3.97
C THR A 29 0.16 -1.43 -4.80
N PHE A 30 -0.34 -2.64 -5.09
CA PHE A 30 -1.45 -2.85 -6.02
C PHE A 30 -2.70 -2.02 -5.71
N GLY A 31 -3.09 -1.94 -4.41
CA GLY A 31 -4.27 -1.20 -3.97
C GLY A 31 -5.54 -1.65 -4.71
N LEU A 32 -6.18 -0.73 -5.44
CA LEU A 32 -7.34 -1.03 -6.28
C LEU A 32 -6.97 -1.33 -7.75
N GLY A 33 -5.67 -1.44 -8.04
CA GLY A 33 -5.14 -1.80 -9.36
C GLY A 33 -5.17 -0.66 -10.38
N GLY A 34 -5.24 0.59 -9.94
CA GLY A 34 -5.26 1.73 -10.83
C GLY A 34 -4.01 1.85 -11.70
N HIS A 35 -2.83 1.89 -11.09
CA HIS A 35 -1.53 1.87 -11.79
C HIS A 35 -1.35 0.59 -12.59
N SER A 36 -1.60 -0.58 -11.98
CA SER A 36 -1.44 -1.89 -12.64
C SER A 36 -2.23 -2.00 -13.94
N LYS A 37 -3.49 -1.57 -13.99
CA LYS A 37 -4.29 -1.55 -15.21
C LYS A 37 -3.68 -0.66 -16.29
N LYS A 38 -3.20 0.52 -15.90
CA LYS A 38 -2.59 1.45 -16.84
C LYS A 38 -1.22 1.01 -17.32
N ILE A 39 -0.45 0.31 -16.51
CA ILE A 39 0.79 -0.34 -16.94
C ILE A 39 0.45 -1.39 -18.02
N LEU A 40 -0.50 -2.30 -17.78
CA LEU A 40 -0.93 -3.32 -18.74
C LEU A 40 -1.41 -2.73 -20.07
N GLU A 41 -2.16 -1.62 -20.05
CA GLU A 41 -2.60 -0.91 -21.26
C GLU A 41 -1.43 -0.38 -22.10
N ASN A 42 -0.26 -0.17 -21.51
CA ASN A 42 0.93 0.35 -22.17
C ASN A 42 1.96 -0.72 -22.58
N LEU A 43 1.80 -1.97 -22.12
CA LEU A 43 2.66 -3.09 -22.49
C LEU A 43 2.23 -3.75 -23.81
N ASN A 44 3.20 -4.36 -24.50
CA ASN A 44 2.95 -5.25 -25.65
C ASN A 44 2.50 -6.64 -25.17
N SER A 45 2.16 -7.53 -26.14
CA SER A 45 1.83 -8.92 -25.86
C SER A 45 2.93 -9.69 -25.11
N ASP A 46 4.18 -9.34 -25.32
CA ASP A 46 5.35 -10.01 -24.72
C ASP A 46 5.73 -9.43 -23.34
N GLY A 47 5.14 -8.28 -22.97
CA GLY A 47 5.34 -7.65 -21.67
C GLY A 47 4.63 -8.41 -20.55
N SER A 48 5.06 -8.24 -19.32
CA SER A 48 4.44 -8.83 -18.15
C SER A 48 4.37 -7.86 -16.96
N LEU A 49 3.33 -8.00 -16.16
CA LEU A 49 3.16 -7.26 -14.92
C LEU A 49 2.92 -8.21 -13.76
N TYR A 50 3.75 -8.08 -12.77
CA TYR A 50 3.56 -8.67 -11.45
C TYR A 50 3.08 -7.59 -10.50
N SER A 51 2.12 -7.92 -9.62
CA SER A 51 1.69 -6.99 -8.59
C SER A 51 1.61 -7.70 -7.25
N ILE A 52 2.01 -6.99 -6.21
CA ILE A 52 1.89 -7.47 -4.84
C ILE A 52 1.21 -6.42 -3.98
N ASP A 53 0.54 -6.89 -2.93
CA ASP A 53 0.03 -6.04 -1.86
C ASP A 53 0.00 -6.82 -0.56
N LYS A 54 0.23 -6.13 0.55
CA LYS A 54 0.13 -6.70 1.89
C LYS A 54 -1.31 -6.86 2.34
N ASP A 55 -2.22 -5.99 1.85
CA ASP A 55 -3.62 -5.99 2.17
C ASP A 55 -4.35 -7.13 1.43
N LYS A 56 -4.87 -8.11 2.18
CA LYS A 56 -5.57 -9.26 1.61
C LYS A 56 -6.89 -8.90 0.92
N GLU A 57 -7.51 -7.78 1.31
CA GLU A 57 -8.79 -7.36 0.75
C GLU A 57 -8.68 -6.96 -0.72
N VAL A 58 -7.52 -6.48 -1.15
CA VAL A 58 -7.31 -6.05 -2.54
C VAL A 58 -7.27 -7.22 -3.53
N LYS A 59 -7.10 -8.46 -3.07
CA LYS A 59 -7.09 -9.66 -3.92
C LYS A 59 -8.36 -9.78 -4.76
N HIS A 60 -9.50 -9.35 -4.22
CA HIS A 60 -10.75 -9.33 -4.98
C HIS A 60 -10.63 -8.47 -6.24
N TYR A 61 -10.01 -7.28 -6.15
CA TYR A 61 -9.83 -6.37 -7.28
C TYR A 61 -8.80 -6.91 -8.28
N ALA A 62 -7.75 -7.57 -7.81
CA ALA A 62 -6.78 -8.22 -8.68
C ALA A 62 -7.42 -9.32 -9.51
N ASN A 63 -8.33 -10.12 -8.95
CA ASN A 63 -9.06 -11.18 -9.65
C ASN A 63 -10.01 -10.65 -10.75
N LEU A 64 -10.32 -9.36 -10.77
CA LEU A 64 -11.12 -8.73 -11.83
C LEU A 64 -10.30 -8.42 -13.10
N ILE A 65 -8.98 -8.39 -13.00
CA ILE A 65 -8.09 -8.17 -14.15
C ILE A 65 -7.96 -9.50 -14.90
N LYS A 66 -8.52 -9.53 -16.13
CA LYS A 66 -8.52 -10.71 -17.01
C LYS A 66 -7.51 -10.51 -18.14
N ASP A 67 -6.23 -10.42 -17.77
CA ASP A 67 -5.12 -10.23 -18.70
C ASP A 67 -4.06 -11.30 -18.39
N GLU A 68 -3.69 -12.10 -19.41
CA GLU A 68 -2.74 -13.21 -19.24
C GLU A 68 -1.32 -12.74 -18.85
N ARG A 69 -1.00 -11.48 -19.13
CA ARG A 69 0.27 -10.83 -18.76
C ARG A 69 0.32 -10.43 -17.29
N PHE A 70 -0.83 -10.48 -16.56
CA PHE A 70 -0.97 -10.03 -15.19
C PHE A 70 -0.87 -11.16 -14.18
N ASN A 71 -0.02 -10.97 -13.17
CA ASN A 71 0.14 -11.89 -12.05
C ASN A 71 0.03 -11.11 -10.72
N PHE A 72 -0.80 -11.60 -9.80
CA PHE A 72 -0.97 -10.99 -8.47
C PHE A 72 -0.66 -11.98 -7.36
N GLN A 73 0.05 -11.51 -6.34
CA GLN A 73 0.29 -12.27 -5.11
C GLN A 73 0.12 -11.38 -3.88
N THR A 74 -0.60 -11.87 -2.87
CA THR A 74 -0.63 -11.19 -1.56
C THR A 74 0.72 -11.40 -0.87
N SER A 75 1.48 -10.33 -0.74
CA SER A 75 2.79 -10.31 -0.09
C SER A 75 3.18 -8.90 0.32
N THR A 76 4.18 -8.80 1.19
CA THR A 76 4.83 -7.52 1.49
C THR A 76 6.03 -7.29 0.59
N PHE A 77 6.31 -6.05 0.24
CA PHE A 77 7.46 -5.69 -0.59
C PHE A 77 8.82 -6.00 0.08
N SER A 78 8.87 -6.21 1.40
CA SER A 78 10.08 -6.72 2.07
C SER A 78 10.48 -8.13 1.61
N ASN A 79 9.54 -8.88 0.99
CA ASN A 79 9.77 -10.23 0.49
C ASN A 79 10.16 -10.28 -0.99
N ILE A 80 10.36 -9.15 -1.67
CA ILE A 80 10.65 -9.10 -3.11
C ILE A 80 11.82 -10.01 -3.48
N SER A 81 12.88 -10.03 -2.69
CA SER A 81 14.07 -10.86 -2.97
C SER A 81 13.84 -12.36 -2.88
N SER A 82 12.78 -12.79 -2.20
CA SER A 82 12.36 -14.20 -2.16
C SER A 82 11.36 -14.57 -3.25
N LEU A 83 10.64 -13.58 -3.78
CA LEU A 83 9.62 -13.77 -4.83
C LEU A 83 10.22 -13.70 -6.23
N PHE A 84 11.22 -12.85 -6.42
CA PHE A 84 11.78 -12.57 -7.73
C PHE A 84 13.31 -12.67 -7.71
N SER A 85 13.88 -13.24 -8.76
CA SER A 85 15.33 -13.28 -8.95
C SER A 85 15.87 -11.87 -9.23
N LYS A 86 17.15 -11.64 -8.91
CA LYS A 86 17.80 -10.37 -9.23
C LYS A 86 17.80 -10.12 -10.74
N ASN A 87 17.66 -8.86 -11.12
CA ASN A 87 17.72 -8.40 -12.52
C ASN A 87 16.64 -9.01 -13.44
N THR A 88 15.48 -9.38 -12.90
CA THR A 88 14.37 -9.91 -13.71
C THR A 88 13.32 -8.85 -14.06
N MET A 89 13.30 -7.72 -13.36
CA MET A 89 12.34 -6.64 -13.58
C MET A 89 12.98 -5.46 -14.31
N ASN A 90 12.30 -4.97 -15.34
CA ASN A 90 12.66 -3.75 -16.04
C ASN A 90 12.32 -2.49 -15.22
N GLY A 91 11.25 -2.55 -14.43
CA GLY A 91 10.87 -1.46 -13.54
C GLY A 91 10.10 -1.95 -12.33
N VAL A 92 10.19 -1.19 -11.24
CA VAL A 92 9.48 -1.46 -9.98
C VAL A 92 8.80 -0.19 -9.50
N LEU A 93 7.51 -0.30 -9.20
CA LEU A 93 6.68 0.79 -8.70
C LEU A 93 6.42 0.60 -7.21
N PHE A 94 6.59 1.70 -6.46
CA PHE A 94 6.14 1.85 -5.08
C PHE A 94 5.30 3.12 -4.98
N ASP A 95 3.99 2.97 -4.84
CA ASP A 95 3.05 4.05 -4.49
C ASP A 95 2.74 3.96 -2.99
N LEU A 96 3.66 4.52 -2.17
CA LEU A 96 3.62 4.35 -0.72
C LEU A 96 2.57 5.25 -0.09
N GLY A 97 1.70 4.67 0.69
CA GLY A 97 0.64 5.35 1.40
C GLY A 97 -0.56 4.45 1.67
N VAL A 98 -1.67 5.04 2.09
CA VAL A 98 -2.93 4.35 2.31
C VAL A 98 -3.79 4.39 1.05
N SER A 99 -4.51 3.31 0.78
CA SER A 99 -5.45 3.25 -0.35
C SER A 99 -6.79 3.90 -0.01
N SER A 100 -7.55 4.33 -1.03
CA SER A 100 -8.92 4.82 -0.85
C SER A 100 -9.80 3.79 -0.14
N LEU A 101 -9.61 2.49 -0.42
CA LEU A 101 -10.33 1.41 0.26
C LEU A 101 -10.13 1.45 1.78
N GLN A 102 -8.90 1.71 2.23
CA GLN A 102 -8.57 1.79 3.65
C GLN A 102 -9.12 3.05 4.31
N LEU A 103 -9.13 4.18 3.59
CA LEU A 103 -9.69 5.45 4.07
C LEU A 103 -11.24 5.41 4.16
N ASP A 104 -11.90 4.71 3.23
CA ASP A 104 -13.36 4.65 3.13
C ASP A 104 -13.99 3.69 4.16
N LYS A 105 -13.20 2.78 4.72
CA LYS A 105 -13.64 1.78 5.71
C LYS A 105 -13.33 2.25 7.14
N PRO A 106 -14.34 2.68 7.92
CA PRO A 106 -14.12 3.16 9.29
C PRO A 106 -13.42 2.14 10.18
N GLU A 107 -13.74 0.86 10.02
CA GLU A 107 -13.17 -0.26 10.77
C GLU A 107 -11.67 -0.47 10.54
N ARG A 108 -11.10 0.13 9.48
CA ARG A 108 -9.66 0.08 9.20
C ARG A 108 -8.86 1.11 9.99
N GLY A 109 -9.50 2.13 10.55
CA GLY A 109 -8.88 3.11 11.44
C GLY A 109 -7.92 4.12 10.78
N PHE A 110 -7.89 4.22 9.44
CA PHE A 110 -7.00 5.15 8.72
C PHE A 110 -7.59 6.55 8.53
N SER A 111 -8.86 6.76 8.86
CA SER A 111 -9.55 8.04 8.68
C SER A 111 -10.29 8.46 9.95
N PHE A 112 -10.26 9.74 10.25
CA PHE A 112 -11.03 10.35 11.35
C PHE A 112 -12.40 10.91 10.88
N MET A 113 -12.75 10.73 9.61
CA MET A 113 -14.01 11.25 9.05
C MET A 113 -15.24 10.51 9.56
N ARG A 114 -15.07 9.27 10.05
CA ARG A 114 -16.13 8.43 10.62
C ARG A 114 -15.59 7.72 11.85
N GLU A 115 -16.48 7.42 12.79
CA GLU A 115 -16.13 6.60 13.94
C GLU A 115 -15.83 5.15 13.52
N GLY A 116 -14.78 4.59 14.08
CA GLY A 116 -14.32 3.23 13.80
C GLY A 116 -13.24 2.77 14.76
N GLU A 117 -12.87 1.50 14.67
CA GLU A 117 -11.77 0.95 15.46
C GLU A 117 -10.44 1.56 15.03
N LEU A 118 -9.55 1.82 15.99
CA LEU A 118 -8.20 2.31 15.73
C LEU A 118 -7.27 1.12 15.42
N ASP A 119 -7.48 0.51 14.25
CA ASP A 119 -6.70 -0.66 13.81
C ASP A 119 -5.39 -0.25 13.14
N MET A 120 -5.44 0.45 11.99
CA MET A 120 -4.33 0.96 11.18
C MET A 120 -3.37 -0.12 10.63
N ARG A 121 -3.74 -1.40 10.64
CA ARG A 121 -2.96 -2.46 10.00
C ARG A 121 -3.32 -2.58 8.51
N PHE A 122 -2.33 -2.70 7.66
CA PHE A 122 -2.55 -3.04 6.24
C PHE A 122 -3.05 -4.49 6.10
N ASP A 123 -2.46 -5.42 6.84
CA ASP A 123 -2.99 -6.78 7.03
C ASP A 123 -3.58 -6.89 8.44
N ASN A 124 -4.90 -6.77 8.56
CA ASN A 124 -5.61 -6.84 9.83
C ASN A 124 -5.74 -8.26 10.41
N SER A 125 -5.24 -9.27 9.72
CA SER A 125 -5.23 -10.65 10.22
C SER A 125 -4.01 -10.98 11.09
N SER A 126 -3.04 -10.08 11.19
CA SER A 126 -1.78 -10.31 11.92
C SER A 126 -1.21 -9.03 12.50
N GLY A 127 -0.38 -9.19 13.53
CA GLY A 127 0.29 -8.08 14.20
C GLY A 127 -0.63 -7.32 15.17
N MET A 128 -0.05 -6.34 15.84
CA MET A 128 -0.70 -5.49 16.85
C MET A 128 -1.41 -4.31 16.17
N SER A 129 -2.65 -4.03 16.56
CA SER A 129 -3.37 -2.84 16.10
C SER A 129 -2.81 -1.55 16.74
N ALA A 130 -3.10 -0.40 16.14
CA ALA A 130 -2.71 0.88 16.73
C ALA A 130 -3.35 1.08 18.12
N LYS A 131 -4.59 0.63 18.32
CA LYS A 131 -5.27 0.64 19.63
C LYS A 131 -4.49 -0.16 20.68
N GLU A 132 -4.12 -1.41 20.35
CA GLU A 132 -3.37 -2.27 21.27
C GLU A 132 -1.99 -1.67 21.59
N TRP A 133 -1.32 -1.16 20.57
CA TRP A 133 -0.01 -0.54 20.73
C TRP A 133 -0.08 0.71 21.60
N ILE A 134 -1.00 1.64 21.36
CA ILE A 134 -1.17 2.86 22.15
C ILE A 134 -1.48 2.53 23.62
N ASN A 135 -2.29 1.51 23.90
CA ASN A 135 -2.63 1.11 25.25
C ASN A 135 -1.49 0.39 25.99
N SER A 136 -0.49 -0.12 25.28
CA SER A 136 0.66 -0.83 25.87
C SER A 136 1.96 -0.02 25.89
N ALA A 137 2.06 1.01 25.04
CA ALA A 137 3.26 1.82 24.91
C ALA A 137 3.46 2.76 26.09
N SER A 138 4.71 3.00 26.47
CA SER A 138 5.09 4.05 27.44
C SER A 138 4.94 5.44 26.85
N GLU A 139 4.81 6.46 27.73
CA GLU A 139 4.78 7.87 27.31
C GLU A 139 5.96 8.23 26.39
N LYS A 140 7.15 7.68 26.69
CA LYS A 140 8.35 7.93 25.88
C LYS A 140 8.24 7.33 24.49
N GLU A 141 7.80 6.08 24.36
CA GLU A 141 7.62 5.42 23.07
C GLU A 141 6.59 6.13 22.20
N LEU A 142 5.45 6.52 22.78
CA LEU A 142 4.45 7.35 22.09
C LEU A 142 5.05 8.65 21.59
N ALA A 143 5.79 9.38 22.47
CA ALA A 143 6.42 10.63 22.09
C ALA A 143 7.45 10.45 20.97
N ASP A 144 8.28 9.40 21.04
CA ASP A 144 9.30 9.11 20.05
C ASP A 144 8.67 8.80 18.68
N VAL A 145 7.61 7.97 18.62
CA VAL A 145 6.89 7.66 17.38
C VAL A 145 6.26 8.92 16.78
N PHE A 146 5.57 9.72 17.57
CA PHE A 146 4.96 10.96 17.08
C PHE A 146 6.01 11.96 16.58
N TYR A 147 7.18 11.99 17.20
CA TYR A 147 8.25 12.90 16.79
C TYR A 147 8.98 12.43 15.54
N PHE A 148 9.50 11.19 15.57
CA PHE A 148 10.37 10.69 14.51
C PHE A 148 9.61 10.22 13.26
N LEU A 149 8.41 9.69 13.42
CA LEU A 149 7.61 9.18 12.29
C LEU A 149 6.48 10.13 11.90
N GLY A 150 5.92 10.87 12.85
CA GLY A 150 4.84 11.82 12.62
C GLY A 150 5.29 13.27 12.46
N GLU A 151 6.60 13.57 12.66
CA GLU A 151 7.18 14.93 12.62
C GLU A 151 6.46 15.93 13.55
N GLU A 152 5.77 15.40 14.59
CA GLU A 152 4.98 16.21 15.51
C GLU A 152 5.86 16.85 16.60
N ARG A 153 6.04 18.16 16.55
CA ARG A 153 6.88 18.90 17.50
C ARG A 153 6.35 18.88 18.94
N LYS A 154 5.03 18.73 19.12
CA LYS A 154 4.38 18.64 20.42
C LYS A 154 4.19 17.20 20.91
N SER A 155 4.93 16.26 20.34
CA SER A 155 4.83 14.80 20.57
C SER A 155 4.76 14.43 22.06
N ARG A 156 5.60 15.03 22.91
CA ARG A 156 5.59 14.81 24.37
C ARG A 156 4.28 15.24 25.03
N GLN A 157 3.68 16.35 24.56
CA GLN A 157 2.40 16.83 25.12
C GLN A 157 1.25 15.90 24.73
N PHE A 158 1.25 15.40 23.49
CA PHE A 158 0.26 14.42 23.04
C PHE A 158 0.43 13.09 23.79
N ALA A 159 1.64 12.55 23.86
CA ALA A 159 1.92 11.32 24.59
C ALA A 159 1.43 11.39 26.05
N LYS A 160 1.78 12.48 26.75
CA LYS A 160 1.32 12.69 28.13
C LYS A 160 -0.20 12.71 28.25
N LYS A 161 -0.92 13.34 27.32
CA LYS A 161 -2.40 13.37 27.34
C LYS A 161 -3.05 12.03 27.06
N ILE A 162 -2.39 11.18 26.28
CA ILE A 162 -2.90 9.82 25.96
C ILE A 162 -2.75 8.90 27.16
N ILE A 163 -1.68 9.04 27.95
CA ILE A 163 -1.41 8.19 29.11
C ILE A 163 -2.26 8.59 30.35
N GLN A 164 -2.74 9.82 30.42
CA GLN A 164 -3.61 10.32 31.51
C GLN A 164 -5.04 9.81 31.39
#